data_545f7e7c9ad74e1ab8ce8fa72fb65aa3
#
_entry.id   545f7e7c9ad74e1ab8ce8fa72fb65aa3
#
_cell.length_a   1.000
_cell.length_b   1.000
_cell.length_c   1.000
_cell.angle_alpha   90.00
_cell.angle_beta   90.00
_cell.angle_gamma   90.00
#
_symmetry.space_group_name_H-M   'P 1'
#
loop_
_entity.id
_entity.type
_entity.pdbx_description
1 polymer ?
#
loop_
_entity_poly.entity_id
_entity_poly.type
_entity_poly.pdbx_seq_one_letter_code
_entity_poly.pdbx_strand_id
1 'polypeptide(L)'
;MTFYQELQLSSVASKQLIKATEDKKERRRHILIYNFKVYLVMAFCVAVVSLYSHFTGNNNSVVGVTVLLAVLVLRQADFGIRTTHGLASIVGIFGILIAGPKLSDMVSPIPAFFINIVCILLLMILGCHNVIMYNHSTFVLGYLLLQGYDVTGQEYLYRVAGLLVGMVLCMAIFYKNQKNRPYRRSFLDLFREFNISSARNRWYIRLSFVVSSAMLFMSLLGLPRAMWAGIASMSVCLPFPDDCKERAGKRAAFNIVGCLLFVILYLVLPESMYPYIGMIGGIGVGYSAGYAWQTAFNTFGALSIASGLFGMPYAVALRIGANVFGAAYTMACNKILPRLAAVFEQRREQVSE
;
A
#
# COMPACT_ATOMS: atom_id res chain seq x y z
N MET A 1 31.07 6.68 8.65
CA MET A 1 29.71 6.16 8.99
C MET A 1 29.89 4.76 9.58
N THR A 2 29.14 4.42 10.66
CA THR A 2 29.21 3.06 11.24
C THR A 2 28.41 2.07 10.39
N PHE A 3 28.73 0.78 10.48
CA PHE A 3 28.00 -0.29 9.80
C PHE A 3 26.48 -0.23 10.08
N TYR A 4 26.09 0.00 11.34
CA TYR A 4 24.70 0.10 11.75
C TYR A 4 23.98 1.31 11.12
N GLN A 5 24.65 2.45 11.01
CA GLN A 5 24.08 3.64 10.34
C GLN A 5 23.86 3.38 8.85
N GLU A 6 24.79 2.68 8.18
CA GLU A 6 24.61 2.32 6.77
C GLU A 6 23.45 1.34 6.54
N LEU A 7 23.22 0.40 7.46
CA LEU A 7 22.05 -0.49 7.38
C LEU A 7 20.72 0.25 7.45
N GLN A 8 20.68 1.42 8.10
CA GLN A 8 19.45 2.22 8.24
C GLN A 8 19.15 3.16 7.07
N LEU A 9 20.10 3.35 6.15
CA LEU A 9 19.92 4.21 4.98
C LEU A 9 18.79 3.66 4.09
N SER A 10 18.06 4.56 3.39
CA SER A 10 17.19 4.15 2.29
C SER A 10 17.99 3.60 1.10
N SER A 11 17.34 2.88 0.17
CA SER A 11 18.00 2.41 -1.06
C SER A 11 18.56 3.56 -1.90
N VAL A 12 17.87 4.71 -1.89
CA VAL A 12 18.33 5.95 -2.56
C VAL A 12 19.61 6.45 -1.91
N ALA A 13 19.61 6.63 -0.60
CA ALA A 13 20.77 7.14 0.14
C ALA A 13 21.97 6.18 0.06
N SER A 14 21.76 4.86 0.13
CA SER A 14 22.83 3.88 -0.07
C SER A 14 23.47 3.98 -1.46
N LYS A 15 22.67 4.14 -2.51
CA LYS A 15 23.19 4.31 -3.87
C LYS A 15 23.91 5.63 -4.08
N GLN A 16 23.45 6.71 -3.44
CA GLN A 16 24.14 8.00 -3.46
C GLN A 16 25.49 7.92 -2.75
N LEU A 17 25.54 7.27 -1.60
CA LEU A 17 26.80 7.03 -0.85
C LEU A 17 27.80 6.24 -1.71
N ILE A 18 27.36 5.15 -2.34
CA ILE A 18 28.21 4.33 -3.21
C ILE A 18 28.75 5.14 -4.40
N LYS A 19 27.92 6.04 -4.99
CA LYS A 19 28.34 6.89 -6.12
C LYS A 19 29.31 8.00 -5.69
N ALA A 20 29.11 8.57 -4.51
CA ALA A 20 29.94 9.66 -3.99
C ALA A 20 31.30 9.20 -3.47
N THR A 21 31.49 7.89 -3.22
CA THR A 21 32.75 7.35 -2.70
C THR A 21 33.74 7.09 -3.83
N GLU A 22 34.88 7.80 -3.83
CA GLU A 22 35.93 7.68 -4.84
C GLU A 22 36.88 6.50 -4.57
N ASP A 23 37.20 6.24 -3.30
CA ASP A 23 38.06 5.12 -2.93
C ASP A 23 37.41 3.78 -3.26
N LYS A 24 38.09 2.97 -4.07
CA LYS A 24 37.62 1.66 -4.55
C LYS A 24 37.37 0.67 -3.41
N LYS A 25 38.17 0.71 -2.34
CA LYS A 25 38.05 -0.21 -1.20
C LYS A 25 36.81 0.14 -0.36
N GLU A 26 36.61 1.40 -0.04
CA GLU A 26 35.44 1.87 0.69
C GLU A 26 34.16 1.69 -0.13
N ARG A 27 34.19 1.99 -1.43
CA ARG A 27 33.06 1.76 -2.33
C ARG A 27 32.62 0.29 -2.36
N ARG A 28 33.57 -0.65 -2.41
CA ARG A 28 33.26 -2.11 -2.34
C ARG A 28 32.62 -2.47 -0.99
N ARG A 29 33.10 -1.90 0.11
CA ARG A 29 32.52 -2.09 1.43
C ARG A 29 31.06 -1.62 1.47
N HIS A 30 30.76 -0.42 0.96
CA HIS A 30 29.39 0.10 0.89
C HIS A 30 28.48 -0.77 0.02
N ILE A 31 28.98 -1.29 -1.10
CA ILE A 31 28.23 -2.24 -1.95
C ILE A 31 27.91 -3.52 -1.17
N LEU A 32 28.86 -4.10 -0.45
CA LEU A 32 28.66 -5.30 0.34
C LEU A 32 27.62 -5.07 1.46
N ILE A 33 27.71 -3.95 2.17
CA ILE A 33 26.74 -3.58 3.22
C ILE A 33 25.34 -3.39 2.61
N TYR A 34 25.24 -2.76 1.43
CA TYR A 34 23.95 -2.57 0.76
C TYR A 34 23.34 -3.91 0.33
N ASN A 35 24.13 -4.81 -0.25
CA ASN A 35 23.66 -6.15 -0.61
C ASN A 35 23.23 -6.92 0.64
N PHE A 36 24.05 -6.96 1.68
CA PHE A 36 23.71 -7.61 2.94
C PHE A 36 22.40 -7.10 3.52
N LYS A 37 22.20 -5.77 3.51
CA LYS A 37 20.94 -5.16 3.95
C LYS A 37 19.73 -5.64 3.16
N VAL A 38 19.81 -5.67 1.82
CA VAL A 38 18.68 -6.11 0.96
C VAL A 38 18.32 -7.56 1.27
N TYR A 39 19.27 -8.45 1.36
CA TYR A 39 19.02 -9.86 1.68
C TYR A 39 18.53 -10.05 3.13
N LEU A 40 19.09 -9.31 4.09
CA LEU A 40 18.65 -9.34 5.48
C LEU A 40 17.17 -8.91 5.62
N VAL A 41 16.79 -7.79 4.98
CA VAL A 41 15.41 -7.30 4.99
C VAL A 41 14.50 -8.32 4.30
N MET A 42 14.92 -8.90 3.18
CA MET A 42 14.13 -9.91 2.48
C MET A 42 13.93 -11.17 3.35
N ALA A 43 15.00 -11.67 3.97
CA ALA A 43 14.92 -12.82 4.88
C ALA A 43 13.98 -12.53 6.06
N PHE A 44 14.05 -11.33 6.64
CA PHE A 44 13.14 -10.89 7.69
C PHE A 44 11.67 -10.86 7.21
N CYS A 45 11.40 -10.28 6.03
CA CYS A 45 10.06 -10.24 5.46
C CYS A 45 9.50 -11.65 5.23
N VAL A 46 10.30 -12.54 4.64
CA VAL A 46 9.90 -13.95 4.42
C VAL A 46 9.63 -14.64 5.74
N ALA A 47 10.53 -14.49 6.73
CA ALA A 47 10.37 -15.13 8.04
C ALA A 47 9.07 -14.67 8.73
N VAL A 48 8.76 -13.37 8.74
CA VAL A 48 7.53 -12.84 9.35
C VAL A 48 6.30 -13.35 8.63
N VAL A 49 6.25 -13.28 7.30
CA VAL A 49 5.10 -13.75 6.52
C VAL A 49 4.91 -15.26 6.66
N SER A 50 5.99 -16.05 6.64
CA SER A 50 5.93 -17.50 6.84
C SER A 50 5.46 -17.86 8.25
N LEU A 51 5.91 -17.13 9.28
CA LEU A 51 5.46 -17.31 10.65
C LEU A 51 3.95 -17.06 10.76
N TYR A 52 3.45 -15.96 10.19
CA TYR A 52 2.00 -15.69 10.14
C TYR A 52 1.25 -16.80 9.40
N SER A 53 1.72 -17.21 8.23
CA SER A 53 1.09 -18.28 7.44
C SER A 53 1.04 -19.61 8.20
N HIS A 54 2.07 -19.91 8.98
CA HIS A 54 2.11 -21.12 9.80
C HIS A 54 1.01 -21.14 10.88
N PHE A 55 0.77 -20.00 11.54
CA PHE A 55 -0.22 -19.93 12.63
C PHE A 55 -1.64 -19.59 12.15
N THR A 56 -1.78 -18.83 11.05
CA THR A 56 -3.09 -18.37 10.57
C THR A 56 -3.58 -19.08 9.30
N GLY A 57 -2.75 -19.97 8.74
CA GLY A 57 -3.01 -20.64 7.46
C GLY A 57 -2.48 -19.90 6.25
N ASN A 58 -2.18 -20.62 5.18
CA ASN A 58 -1.56 -20.07 3.96
C ASN A 58 -2.44 -19.02 3.29
N ASN A 59 -3.77 -19.15 3.34
CA ASN A 59 -4.72 -18.17 2.79
C ASN A 59 -4.69 -16.84 3.54
N ASN A 60 -4.12 -16.81 4.74
CA ASN A 60 -3.94 -15.63 5.57
C ASN A 60 -2.51 -15.05 5.53
N SER A 61 -1.65 -15.47 4.61
CA SER A 61 -0.32 -14.88 4.41
C SER A 61 -0.37 -13.35 4.24
N VAL A 62 -1.46 -12.83 3.66
CA VAL A 62 -1.73 -11.40 3.50
C VAL A 62 -1.81 -10.65 4.84
N VAL A 63 -2.21 -11.31 5.92
CA VAL A 63 -2.20 -10.73 7.28
C VAL A 63 -0.76 -10.42 7.69
N GLY A 64 0.15 -11.39 7.49
CA GLY A 64 1.57 -11.20 7.76
C GLY A 64 2.17 -10.03 6.96
N VAL A 65 1.81 -9.90 5.69
CA VAL A 65 2.22 -8.77 4.85
C VAL A 65 1.67 -7.45 5.40
N THR A 66 0.39 -7.39 5.73
CA THR A 66 -0.27 -6.17 6.23
C THR A 66 0.35 -5.72 7.56
N VAL A 67 0.54 -6.65 8.50
CA VAL A 67 1.16 -6.36 9.80
C VAL A 67 2.62 -5.95 9.63
N LEU A 68 3.38 -6.64 8.78
CA LEU A 68 4.77 -6.28 8.49
C LEU A 68 4.90 -4.84 7.97
N LEU A 69 4.07 -4.46 7.00
CA LEU A 69 4.06 -3.09 6.45
C LEU A 69 3.69 -2.07 7.53
N ALA A 70 2.68 -2.36 8.37
CA ALA A 70 2.29 -1.50 9.49
C ALA A 70 3.42 -1.33 10.51
N VAL A 71 4.10 -2.41 10.89
CA VAL A 71 5.27 -2.40 11.78
C VAL A 71 6.39 -1.53 11.22
N LEU A 72 6.72 -1.73 9.94
CA LEU A 72 7.81 -0.99 9.29
C LEU A 72 7.52 0.52 9.24
N VAL A 73 6.29 0.92 8.94
CA VAL A 73 5.91 2.33 8.88
C VAL A 73 5.82 2.95 10.27
N LEU A 74 5.18 2.28 11.24
CA LEU A 74 4.98 2.79 12.60
C LEU A 74 6.27 2.87 13.44
N ARG A 75 7.34 2.24 12.97
CA ARG A 75 8.67 2.43 13.55
C ARG A 75 9.15 3.89 13.44
N GLN A 76 8.76 4.60 12.38
CA GLN A 76 9.23 5.96 12.11
C GLN A 76 8.09 6.99 12.10
N ALA A 77 6.92 6.59 11.64
CA ALA A 77 5.78 7.45 11.42
C ALA A 77 4.93 7.62 12.69
N ASP A 78 4.37 8.80 12.84
CA ASP A 78 3.42 9.15 13.90
C ASP A 78 2.08 9.63 13.34
N PHE A 79 1.14 9.95 14.21
CA PHE A 79 -0.18 10.46 13.86
C PHE A 79 -0.37 11.94 14.19
N GLY A 80 0.68 12.64 14.65
CA GLY A 80 0.63 14.05 15.05
C GLY A 80 -0.23 14.34 16.27
N ILE A 81 -0.53 13.34 17.09
CA ILE A 81 -1.33 13.41 18.31
C ILE A 81 -0.58 12.78 19.51
N ARG A 82 -1.06 12.97 20.72
CA ARG A 82 -0.46 12.34 21.92
C ARG A 82 -0.28 10.84 21.71
N THR A 83 0.84 10.29 22.15
CA THR A 83 1.18 8.88 21.92
C THR A 83 0.10 7.90 22.40
N THR A 84 -0.48 8.15 23.57
CA THR A 84 -1.60 7.34 24.11
C THR A 84 -2.84 7.38 23.22
N HIS A 85 -3.14 8.54 22.63
CA HIS A 85 -4.24 8.71 21.66
C HIS A 85 -3.88 8.09 20.30
N GLY A 86 -2.58 8.04 19.95
CA GLY A 86 -2.09 7.31 18.80
C GLY A 86 -2.33 5.81 18.90
N LEU A 87 -2.28 5.24 20.11
CA LEU A 87 -2.69 3.84 20.33
C LEU A 87 -4.17 3.62 20.00
N ALA A 88 -5.05 4.56 20.35
CA ALA A 88 -6.46 4.49 19.96
C ALA A 88 -6.65 4.56 18.44
N SER A 89 -5.82 5.36 17.72
CA SER A 89 -5.83 5.38 16.26
C SER A 89 -5.44 4.01 15.68
N ILE A 90 -4.45 3.32 16.26
CA ILE A 90 -4.06 1.97 15.82
C ILE A 90 -5.21 0.98 16.04
N VAL A 91 -5.89 1.04 17.18
CA VAL A 91 -7.08 0.19 17.43
C VAL A 91 -8.16 0.46 16.39
N GLY A 92 -8.46 1.73 16.10
CA GLY A 92 -9.42 2.10 15.05
C GLY A 92 -9.02 1.60 13.66
N ILE A 93 -7.75 1.78 13.28
CA ILE A 93 -7.21 1.28 11.99
C ILE A 93 -7.35 -0.24 11.88
N PHE A 94 -6.92 -0.99 12.88
CA PHE A 94 -7.04 -2.45 12.86
C PHE A 94 -8.50 -2.92 12.93
N GLY A 95 -9.37 -2.20 13.64
CA GLY A 95 -10.81 -2.45 13.61
C GLY A 95 -11.39 -2.33 12.20
N ILE A 96 -10.99 -1.29 11.44
CA ILE A 96 -11.37 -1.12 10.04
C ILE A 96 -10.78 -2.23 9.17
N LEU A 97 -9.51 -2.62 9.36
CA LEU A 97 -8.86 -3.70 8.61
C LEU A 97 -9.51 -5.07 8.87
N ILE A 98 -10.07 -5.29 10.06
CA ILE A 98 -10.82 -6.52 10.39
C ILE A 98 -12.21 -6.47 9.74
N ALA A 99 -13.01 -5.47 10.06
CA ALA A 99 -14.43 -5.44 9.70
C ALA A 99 -14.69 -4.99 8.25
N GLY A 100 -14.00 -3.95 7.79
CA GLY A 100 -14.28 -3.27 6.52
C GLY A 100 -14.17 -4.17 5.29
N PRO A 101 -13.04 -4.88 5.07
CA PRO A 101 -12.90 -5.81 3.95
C PRO A 101 -14.01 -6.86 3.95
N LYS A 102 -14.27 -7.47 5.11
CA LYS A 102 -15.30 -8.51 5.24
C LYS A 102 -16.71 -8.00 4.94
N LEU A 103 -17.08 -6.84 5.49
CA LEU A 103 -18.37 -6.22 5.22
C LEU A 103 -18.55 -5.88 3.73
N SER A 104 -17.47 -5.41 3.08
CA SER A 104 -17.47 -5.12 1.65
C SER A 104 -17.66 -6.38 0.79
N ASP A 105 -17.07 -7.51 1.19
CA ASP A 105 -17.14 -8.77 0.44
C ASP A 105 -18.47 -9.52 0.63
N MET A 106 -19.22 -9.22 1.71
CA MET A 106 -20.52 -9.83 2.00
C MET A 106 -21.68 -9.21 1.22
N VAL A 107 -21.46 -8.13 0.48
CA VAL A 107 -22.53 -7.38 -0.20
C VAL A 107 -22.24 -7.27 -1.70
N SER A 108 -23.27 -6.89 -2.47
CA SER A 108 -23.13 -6.63 -3.91
C SER A 108 -22.20 -5.42 -4.19
N PRO A 109 -21.67 -5.26 -5.42
CA PRO A 109 -20.66 -4.25 -5.73
C PRO A 109 -21.04 -2.80 -5.39
N ILE A 110 -22.32 -2.42 -5.51
CA ILE A 110 -22.78 -1.05 -5.25
C ILE A 110 -22.73 -0.71 -3.74
N PRO A 111 -23.35 -1.46 -2.82
CA PRO A 111 -23.12 -1.26 -1.38
C PRO A 111 -21.65 -1.36 -0.97
N ALA A 112 -20.89 -2.30 -1.54
CA ALA A 112 -19.46 -2.45 -1.27
C ALA A 112 -18.68 -1.16 -1.58
N PHE A 113 -19.03 -0.46 -2.66
CA PHE A 113 -18.43 0.83 -3.00
C PHE A 113 -18.57 1.87 -1.87
N PHE A 114 -19.76 2.00 -1.28
CA PHE A 114 -19.95 2.94 -0.17
C PHE A 114 -19.21 2.51 1.10
N ILE A 115 -19.18 1.22 1.41
CA ILE A 115 -18.39 0.69 2.53
C ILE A 115 -16.91 1.02 2.32
N ASN A 116 -16.37 0.79 1.12
CA ASN A 116 -14.99 1.07 0.78
C ASN A 116 -14.66 2.56 0.89
N ILE A 117 -15.55 3.47 0.43
CA ILE A 117 -15.35 4.92 0.59
C ILE A 117 -15.20 5.27 2.06
N VAL A 118 -16.14 4.81 2.91
CA VAL A 118 -16.14 5.13 4.34
C VAL A 118 -14.89 4.56 5.02
N CYS A 119 -14.57 3.30 4.78
CA CYS A 119 -13.41 2.66 5.39
C CYS A 119 -12.09 3.32 4.97
N ILE A 120 -11.89 3.59 3.68
CA ILE A 120 -10.67 4.24 3.18
C ILE A 120 -10.58 5.67 3.71
N LEU A 121 -11.68 6.43 3.73
CA LEU A 121 -11.71 7.78 4.28
C LEU A 121 -11.33 7.79 5.78
N LEU A 122 -11.87 6.86 6.56
CA LEU A 122 -11.52 6.72 7.97
C LEU A 122 -10.04 6.33 8.16
N LEU A 123 -9.50 5.43 7.34
CA LEU A 123 -8.07 5.10 7.35
C LEU A 123 -7.20 6.32 7.04
N MET A 124 -7.65 7.19 6.12
CA MET A 124 -6.95 8.44 5.80
C MET A 124 -6.97 9.42 6.97
N ILE A 125 -8.13 9.59 7.62
CA ILE A 125 -8.29 10.50 8.77
C ILE A 125 -7.45 10.02 9.96
N LEU A 126 -7.51 8.74 10.28
CA LEU A 126 -6.79 8.15 11.41
C LEU A 126 -5.28 8.04 11.18
N GLY A 127 -4.87 7.73 9.94
CA GLY A 127 -3.50 7.35 9.63
C GLY A 127 -2.64 8.43 8.98
N CYS A 128 -3.22 9.44 8.31
CA CYS A 128 -2.46 10.37 7.49
C CYS A 128 -2.30 11.75 8.12
N HIS A 129 -1.40 11.87 9.09
CA HIS A 129 -1.02 13.19 9.59
C HIS A 129 -0.04 13.91 8.66
N ASN A 130 0.98 13.21 8.22
CA ASN A 130 2.01 13.72 7.32
C ASN A 130 2.15 12.79 6.10
N VAL A 131 1.93 13.35 4.90
CA VAL A 131 1.98 12.61 3.63
C VAL A 131 3.33 11.95 3.39
N ILE A 132 4.42 12.60 3.81
CA ILE A 132 5.81 12.11 3.63
C ILE A 132 6.05 10.80 4.39
N MET A 133 5.31 10.55 5.46
CA MET A 133 5.45 9.33 6.27
C MET A 133 4.81 8.09 5.65
N TYR A 134 4.02 8.22 4.58
CA TYR A 134 3.36 7.13 3.85
C TYR A 134 2.43 6.21 4.68
N ASN A 135 2.01 6.62 5.87
CA ASN A 135 1.10 5.85 6.72
C ASN A 135 -0.19 5.49 6.00
N HIS A 136 -0.78 6.48 5.33
CA HIS A 136 -2.01 6.32 4.56
C HIS A 136 -1.88 5.24 3.48
N SER A 137 -0.80 5.26 2.69
CA SER A 137 -0.57 4.26 1.65
C SER A 137 -0.47 2.85 2.24
N THR A 138 0.19 2.70 3.39
CA THR A 138 0.37 1.43 4.08
C THR A 138 -0.97 0.84 4.54
N PHE A 139 -1.79 1.64 5.23
CA PHE A 139 -3.06 1.16 5.78
C PHE A 139 -4.12 0.92 4.70
N VAL A 140 -4.20 1.80 3.69
CA VAL A 140 -5.10 1.59 2.56
C VAL A 140 -4.65 0.38 1.73
N LEU A 141 -3.33 0.18 1.52
CA LEU A 141 -2.83 -1.03 0.86
C LEU A 141 -3.21 -2.29 1.64
N GLY A 142 -3.04 -2.28 2.96
CA GLY A 142 -3.45 -3.39 3.82
C GLY A 142 -4.94 -3.71 3.68
N TYR A 143 -5.79 -2.69 3.68
CA TYR A 143 -7.23 -2.83 3.45
C TYR A 143 -7.54 -3.49 2.10
N LEU A 144 -6.94 -2.99 1.02
CA LEU A 144 -7.16 -3.51 -0.33
C LEU A 144 -6.66 -4.95 -0.48
N LEU A 145 -5.52 -5.29 0.15
CA LEU A 145 -5.01 -6.66 0.16
C LEU A 145 -5.94 -7.61 0.90
N LEU A 146 -6.41 -7.23 2.10
CA LEU A 146 -7.32 -8.06 2.90
C LEU A 146 -8.65 -8.29 2.19
N GLN A 147 -9.18 -7.29 1.47
CA GLN A 147 -10.37 -7.41 0.65
C GLN A 147 -10.12 -8.31 -0.58
N GLY A 148 -9.03 -8.10 -1.31
CA GLY A 148 -8.75 -8.86 -2.53
C GLY A 148 -8.39 -10.33 -2.29
N TYR A 149 -8.13 -10.73 -1.05
CA TYR A 149 -7.87 -12.10 -0.62
C TYR A 149 -8.86 -12.49 0.48
N ASP A 150 -10.17 -12.45 0.19
CA ASP A 150 -11.20 -12.81 1.17
C ASP A 150 -11.06 -14.25 1.64
N VAL A 151 -11.47 -14.47 2.88
CA VAL A 151 -11.57 -15.78 3.53
C VAL A 151 -12.87 -15.87 4.34
N THR A 152 -13.37 -17.08 4.54
CA THR A 152 -14.65 -17.33 5.23
C THR A 152 -14.49 -18.35 6.35
N GLY A 153 -15.51 -18.46 7.21
CA GLY A 153 -15.58 -19.46 8.26
C GLY A 153 -14.40 -19.39 9.23
N GLN A 154 -13.78 -20.53 9.50
CA GLN A 154 -12.66 -20.66 10.45
C GLN A 154 -11.42 -19.86 10.03
N GLU A 155 -11.16 -19.75 8.73
CA GLU A 155 -10.02 -18.96 8.24
C GLU A 155 -10.17 -17.47 8.54
N TYR A 156 -11.41 -16.96 8.54
CA TYR A 156 -11.66 -15.58 8.94
C TYR A 156 -11.40 -15.36 10.45
N LEU A 157 -11.72 -16.32 11.30
CA LEU A 157 -11.38 -16.23 12.73
C LEU A 157 -9.86 -16.20 12.95
N TYR A 158 -9.10 -17.01 12.21
CA TYR A 158 -7.64 -16.97 12.23
C TYR A 158 -7.11 -15.63 11.70
N ARG A 159 -7.75 -15.05 10.69
CA ARG A 159 -7.43 -13.69 10.18
C ARG A 159 -7.61 -12.64 11.27
N VAL A 160 -8.74 -12.67 11.96
CA VAL A 160 -9.03 -11.75 13.08
C VAL A 160 -7.98 -11.90 14.18
N ALA A 161 -7.69 -13.12 14.60
CA ALA A 161 -6.68 -13.39 15.63
C ALA A 161 -5.29 -12.86 15.21
N GLY A 162 -4.87 -13.12 13.95
CA GLY A 162 -3.60 -12.63 13.40
C GLY A 162 -3.52 -11.11 13.36
N LEU A 163 -4.60 -10.44 12.97
CA LEU A 163 -4.67 -8.97 12.97
C LEU A 163 -4.66 -8.39 14.39
N LEU A 164 -5.32 -9.03 15.37
CA LEU A 164 -5.28 -8.58 16.77
C LEU A 164 -3.86 -8.72 17.36
N VAL A 165 -3.17 -9.83 17.10
CA VAL A 165 -1.75 -9.98 17.48
C VAL A 165 -0.89 -8.91 16.81
N GLY A 166 -1.11 -8.66 15.52
CA GLY A 166 -0.43 -7.62 14.77
C GLY A 166 -0.71 -6.22 15.33
N MET A 167 -1.93 -5.95 15.74
CA MET A 167 -2.32 -4.69 16.39
C MET A 167 -1.52 -4.45 17.68
N VAL A 168 -1.45 -5.45 18.56
CA VAL A 168 -0.69 -5.35 19.82
C VAL A 168 0.79 -5.11 19.54
N LEU A 169 1.37 -5.82 18.57
CA LEU A 169 2.75 -5.64 18.13
C LEU A 169 2.99 -4.21 17.60
N CYS A 170 2.10 -3.71 16.75
CA CYS A 170 2.15 -2.34 16.22
C CYS A 170 2.03 -1.29 17.33
N MET A 171 1.14 -1.50 18.31
CA MET A 171 1.00 -0.61 19.47
C MET A 171 2.28 -0.57 20.32
N ALA A 172 2.90 -1.72 20.58
CA ALA A 172 4.14 -1.81 21.35
C ALA A 172 5.29 -1.07 20.64
N ILE A 173 5.45 -1.30 19.32
CA ILE A 173 6.49 -0.66 18.52
C ILE A 173 6.25 0.85 18.42
N PHE A 174 5.02 1.27 18.14
CA PHE A 174 4.64 2.68 18.08
C PHE A 174 4.92 3.39 19.42
N TYR A 175 4.45 2.82 20.54
CA TYR A 175 4.68 3.39 21.87
C TYR A 175 6.17 3.52 22.17
N LYS A 176 6.95 2.46 21.92
CA LYS A 176 8.41 2.49 22.17
C LYS A 176 9.11 3.61 21.41
N ASN A 177 8.72 3.85 20.16
CA ASN A 177 9.41 4.81 19.28
C ASN A 177 8.87 6.24 19.42
N GLN A 178 7.59 6.41 19.79
CA GLN A 178 6.91 7.73 19.79
C GLN A 178 6.61 8.30 21.18
N LYS A 179 6.90 7.58 22.29
CA LYS A 179 6.57 7.98 23.66
C LYS A 179 7.10 9.35 24.09
N ASN A 180 8.17 9.83 23.47
CA ASN A 180 8.81 11.10 23.79
C ASN A 180 8.37 12.25 22.87
N ARG A 181 7.40 12.05 21.97
CA ARG A 181 6.94 13.11 21.07
C ARG A 181 6.06 14.13 21.80
N PRO A 182 6.34 15.44 21.69
CA PRO A 182 5.70 16.49 22.47
C PRO A 182 4.35 16.96 21.88
N TYR A 183 3.55 16.05 21.33
CA TYR A 183 2.25 16.41 20.77
C TYR A 183 1.21 16.68 21.86
N ARG A 184 0.41 17.77 21.68
CA ARG A 184 -0.68 18.15 22.59
C ARG A 184 -2.06 17.75 22.08
N ARG A 185 -2.19 17.48 20.76
CA ARG A 185 -3.45 17.14 20.10
C ARG A 185 -4.01 15.81 20.58
N SER A 186 -5.33 15.70 20.59
CA SER A 186 -6.06 14.51 20.98
C SER A 186 -6.52 13.68 19.78
N PHE A 187 -7.01 12.47 20.04
CA PHE A 187 -7.64 11.61 19.04
C PHE A 187 -8.87 12.27 18.38
N LEU A 188 -9.69 12.98 19.17
CA LEU A 188 -10.88 13.66 18.65
C LEU A 188 -10.53 14.82 17.71
N ASP A 189 -9.37 15.43 17.89
CA ASP A 189 -8.95 16.54 17.02
C ASP A 189 -8.73 16.08 15.57
N LEU A 190 -8.43 14.79 15.33
CA LEU A 190 -8.34 14.24 13.99
C LEU A 190 -9.66 14.38 13.23
N PHE A 191 -10.80 14.23 13.90
CA PHE A 191 -12.14 14.37 13.33
C PHE A 191 -12.61 15.82 13.33
N ARG A 192 -12.32 16.60 14.39
CA ARG A 192 -12.71 18.02 14.48
C ARG A 192 -12.04 18.90 13.45
N GLU A 193 -10.80 18.56 13.08
CA GLU A 193 -10.05 19.25 12.02
C GLU A 193 -10.47 18.83 10.60
N PHE A 194 -11.40 17.87 10.47
CA PHE A 194 -11.90 17.48 9.18
C PHE A 194 -12.77 18.59 8.59
N ASN A 195 -12.17 19.35 7.64
CA ASN A 195 -12.83 20.44 6.93
C ASN A 195 -12.71 20.20 5.43
N ILE A 196 -13.84 20.14 4.73
CA ILE A 196 -13.90 19.89 3.28
C ILE A 196 -13.18 20.98 2.48
N SER A 197 -13.09 22.20 3.00
CA SER A 197 -12.37 23.30 2.35
C SER A 197 -10.84 23.12 2.39
N SER A 198 -10.31 22.28 3.26
CA SER A 198 -8.88 21.98 3.35
C SER A 198 -8.40 21.16 2.15
N ALA A 199 -7.28 21.55 1.53
CA ALA A 199 -6.67 20.81 0.41
C ALA A 199 -6.34 19.36 0.80
N ARG A 200 -5.90 19.13 2.05
CA ARG A 200 -5.61 17.81 2.60
C ARG A 200 -6.87 16.93 2.63
N ASN A 201 -7.97 17.44 3.15
CA ASN A 201 -9.20 16.67 3.31
C ASN A 201 -9.91 16.46 1.97
N ARG A 202 -9.84 17.42 1.05
CA ARG A 202 -10.28 17.22 -0.35
C ARG A 202 -9.52 16.08 -1.02
N TRP A 203 -8.21 15.97 -0.76
CA TRP A 203 -7.44 14.84 -1.27
C TRP A 203 -7.85 13.51 -0.61
N TYR A 204 -8.16 13.46 0.69
CA TYR A 204 -8.69 12.27 1.36
C TYR A 204 -9.97 11.76 0.71
N ILE A 205 -10.93 12.66 0.50
CA ILE A 205 -12.21 12.36 -0.16
C ILE A 205 -11.97 11.87 -1.59
N ARG A 206 -11.14 12.58 -2.34
CA ARG A 206 -10.79 12.21 -3.72
C ARG A 206 -10.15 10.84 -3.80
N LEU A 207 -9.17 10.53 -2.95
CA LEU A 207 -8.51 9.24 -2.92
C LEU A 207 -9.50 8.12 -2.59
N SER A 208 -10.31 8.29 -1.55
CA SER A 208 -11.31 7.31 -1.14
C SER A 208 -12.32 7.02 -2.25
N PHE A 209 -12.81 8.08 -2.91
CA PHE A 209 -13.73 7.96 -4.03
C PHE A 209 -13.09 7.26 -5.23
N VAL A 210 -11.90 7.70 -5.66
CA VAL A 210 -11.23 7.17 -6.87
C VAL A 210 -10.84 5.71 -6.69
N VAL A 211 -10.32 5.34 -5.53
CA VAL A 211 -9.95 3.94 -5.24
C VAL A 211 -11.19 3.05 -5.24
N SER A 212 -12.23 3.44 -4.50
CA SER A 212 -13.46 2.64 -4.37
C SER A 212 -14.21 2.52 -5.69
N SER A 213 -14.29 3.59 -6.48
CA SER A 213 -14.96 3.57 -7.79
C SER A 213 -14.17 2.77 -8.84
N ALA A 214 -12.83 2.83 -8.84
CA ALA A 214 -12.05 1.96 -9.71
C ALA A 214 -12.28 0.47 -9.41
N MET A 215 -12.41 0.11 -8.14
CA MET A 215 -12.76 -1.25 -7.73
C MET A 215 -14.20 -1.62 -8.13
N LEU A 216 -15.14 -0.70 -7.96
CA LEU A 216 -16.53 -0.90 -8.38
C LEU A 216 -16.62 -1.24 -9.88
N PHE A 217 -15.93 -0.47 -10.74
CA PHE A 217 -15.93 -0.74 -12.18
C PHE A 217 -15.41 -2.13 -12.52
N MET A 218 -14.29 -2.54 -11.90
CA MET A 218 -13.75 -3.88 -12.09
C MET A 218 -14.73 -4.96 -11.61
N SER A 219 -15.38 -4.75 -10.47
CA SER A 219 -16.36 -5.70 -9.91
C SER A 219 -17.63 -5.80 -10.74
N LEU A 220 -18.14 -4.69 -11.28
CA LEU A 220 -19.31 -4.68 -12.18
C LEU A 220 -19.04 -5.42 -13.50
N LEU A 221 -17.78 -5.41 -13.96
CA LEU A 221 -17.34 -6.18 -15.13
C LEU A 221 -17.08 -7.66 -14.80
N GLY A 222 -17.31 -8.09 -13.56
CA GLY A 222 -17.03 -9.46 -13.11
C GLY A 222 -15.56 -9.85 -13.13
N LEU A 223 -14.65 -8.86 -13.18
CA LEU A 223 -13.21 -9.12 -13.24
C LEU A 223 -12.66 -9.45 -11.85
N PRO A 224 -11.92 -10.55 -11.71
CA PRO A 224 -11.28 -10.91 -10.44
C PRO A 224 -10.19 -9.90 -10.07
N ARG A 225 -9.82 -9.86 -8.79
CA ARG A 225 -8.73 -8.98 -8.29
C ARG A 225 -8.97 -7.48 -8.55
N ALA A 226 -10.20 -6.99 -8.35
CA ALA A 226 -10.56 -5.57 -8.44
C ALA A 226 -9.61 -4.67 -7.63
N MET A 227 -9.04 -5.18 -6.53
CA MET A 227 -8.04 -4.51 -5.72
C MET A 227 -6.81 -4.03 -6.52
N TRP A 228 -6.46 -4.66 -7.64
CA TRP A 228 -5.31 -4.24 -8.44
C TRP A 228 -5.53 -2.86 -9.07
N ALA A 229 -6.75 -2.59 -9.53
CA ALA A 229 -7.12 -1.25 -10.00
C ALA A 229 -7.14 -0.25 -8.82
N GLY A 230 -7.67 -0.67 -7.66
CA GLY A 230 -7.64 0.14 -6.44
C GLY A 230 -6.22 0.51 -6.00
N ILE A 231 -5.29 -0.45 -5.97
CA ILE A 231 -3.87 -0.22 -5.63
C ILE A 231 -3.20 0.71 -6.66
N ALA A 232 -3.50 0.53 -7.95
CA ALA A 232 -2.98 1.41 -8.98
C ALA A 232 -3.49 2.85 -8.79
N SER A 233 -4.79 3.01 -8.57
CA SER A 233 -5.43 4.29 -8.32
C SER A 233 -4.88 4.98 -7.06
N MET A 234 -4.78 4.25 -5.94
CA MET A 234 -4.19 4.76 -4.70
C MET A 234 -2.77 5.27 -4.92
N SER A 235 -1.96 4.52 -5.64
CA SER A 235 -0.55 4.87 -5.87
C SER A 235 -0.34 6.10 -6.76
N VAL A 236 -1.31 6.43 -7.60
CA VAL A 236 -1.30 7.58 -8.54
C VAL A 236 -2.00 8.80 -7.94
N CYS A 237 -3.03 8.60 -7.10
CA CYS A 237 -3.82 9.68 -6.51
C CYS A 237 -3.04 10.41 -5.41
N LEU A 238 -2.04 11.20 -5.77
CA LEU A 238 -1.24 12.01 -4.86
C LEU A 238 -1.93 13.34 -4.51
N PRO A 239 -1.48 14.03 -3.42
CA PRO A 239 -2.00 15.34 -3.07
C PRO A 239 -1.79 16.39 -4.17
N PHE A 240 -0.65 16.34 -4.86
CA PHE A 240 -0.25 17.29 -5.87
C PHE A 240 -0.54 16.76 -7.28
N PRO A 241 -1.30 17.50 -8.12
CA PRO A 241 -1.71 17.04 -9.46
C PRO A 241 -0.56 16.76 -10.43
N ASP A 242 0.50 17.56 -10.38
CA ASP A 242 1.66 17.38 -11.29
C ASP A 242 2.38 16.06 -11.05
N ASP A 243 2.56 15.69 -9.79
CA ASP A 243 3.16 14.41 -9.41
C ASP A 243 2.30 13.22 -9.87
N CYS A 244 0.97 13.38 -9.94
CA CYS A 244 0.05 12.34 -10.38
C CYS A 244 0.30 11.93 -11.83
N LYS A 245 0.57 12.89 -12.73
CA LYS A 245 0.79 12.62 -14.16
C LYS A 245 2.05 11.79 -14.39
N GLU A 246 3.15 12.20 -13.78
CA GLU A 246 4.41 11.48 -13.86
C GLU A 246 4.26 10.08 -13.29
N ARG A 247 3.59 9.97 -12.14
CA ARG A 247 3.39 8.71 -11.45
C ARG A 247 2.48 7.74 -12.21
N ALA A 248 1.44 8.26 -12.87
CA ALA A 248 0.55 7.45 -13.72
C ALA A 248 1.30 6.84 -14.91
N GLY A 249 2.11 7.62 -15.61
CA GLY A 249 2.94 7.12 -16.71
C GLY A 249 3.93 6.05 -16.26
N LYS A 250 4.65 6.32 -15.15
CA LYS A 250 5.56 5.34 -14.56
C LYS A 250 4.82 4.08 -14.10
N ARG A 251 3.61 4.20 -13.51
CA ARG A 251 2.81 3.06 -13.06
C ARG A 251 2.42 2.15 -14.21
N ALA A 252 1.86 2.71 -15.28
CA ALA A 252 1.43 1.94 -16.45
C ALA A 252 2.62 1.28 -17.17
N ALA A 253 3.64 2.07 -17.53
CA ALA A 253 4.79 1.58 -18.26
C ALA A 253 5.58 0.49 -17.52
N PHE A 254 5.94 0.75 -16.26
CA PHE A 254 6.75 -0.20 -15.48
C PHE A 254 5.96 -1.39 -14.94
N ASN A 255 4.63 -1.32 -14.85
CA ASN A 255 3.81 -2.50 -14.65
C ASN A 255 3.87 -3.44 -15.86
N ILE A 256 3.79 -2.90 -17.09
CA ILE A 256 3.96 -3.69 -18.32
C ILE A 256 5.35 -4.31 -18.37
N VAL A 257 6.41 -3.52 -18.12
CA VAL A 257 7.79 -4.05 -18.06
C VAL A 257 7.90 -5.17 -17.02
N GLY A 258 7.33 -4.99 -15.83
CA GLY A 258 7.32 -6.03 -14.81
C GLY A 258 6.57 -7.30 -15.22
N CYS A 259 5.44 -7.16 -15.90
CA CYS A 259 4.71 -8.30 -16.46
C CYS A 259 5.54 -9.05 -17.51
N LEU A 260 6.21 -8.35 -18.42
CA LEU A 260 7.08 -8.97 -19.44
C LEU A 260 8.26 -9.70 -18.80
N LEU A 261 8.92 -9.08 -17.83
CA LEU A 261 10.01 -9.73 -17.09
C LEU A 261 9.52 -10.97 -16.32
N PHE A 262 8.33 -10.92 -15.74
CA PHE A 262 7.71 -12.07 -15.10
C PHE A 262 7.47 -13.20 -16.10
N VAL A 263 6.90 -12.91 -17.27
CA VAL A 263 6.68 -13.90 -18.34
C VAL A 263 7.99 -14.57 -18.75
N ILE A 264 9.06 -13.78 -18.97
CA ILE A 264 10.39 -14.32 -19.31
C ILE A 264 10.87 -15.29 -18.22
N LEU A 265 10.79 -14.90 -16.96
CA LEU A 265 11.19 -15.77 -15.84
C LEU A 265 10.33 -17.03 -15.76
N TYR A 266 9.02 -16.90 -15.98
CA TYR A 266 8.08 -18.04 -15.94
C TYR A 266 8.33 -19.05 -17.05
N LEU A 267 8.79 -18.61 -18.23
CA LEU A 267 9.12 -19.48 -19.36
C LEU A 267 10.51 -20.12 -19.26
N VAL A 268 11.45 -19.45 -18.61
CA VAL A 268 12.85 -19.91 -18.49
C VAL A 268 13.07 -20.81 -17.28
N LEU A 269 12.37 -20.53 -16.18
CA LEU A 269 12.54 -21.27 -14.93
C LEU A 269 11.73 -22.58 -14.94
N PRO A 270 12.23 -23.66 -14.31
CA PRO A 270 11.45 -24.88 -14.10
C PRO A 270 10.28 -24.61 -13.15
N GLU A 271 9.21 -25.40 -13.26
CA GLU A 271 7.98 -25.23 -12.47
C GLU A 271 8.23 -25.23 -10.95
N SER A 272 9.19 -26.01 -10.49
CA SER A 272 9.60 -26.05 -9.07
C SER A 272 10.08 -24.69 -8.53
N MET A 273 10.48 -23.77 -9.41
CA MET A 273 10.98 -22.43 -9.05
C MET A 273 9.90 -21.34 -9.09
N TYR A 274 8.71 -21.61 -9.63
CA TYR A 274 7.64 -20.62 -9.73
C TYR A 274 7.25 -19.95 -8.41
N PRO A 275 7.15 -20.65 -7.26
CA PRO A 275 6.86 -20.02 -5.98
C PRO A 275 7.90 -18.99 -5.56
N TYR A 276 9.14 -19.10 -6.05
CA TYR A 276 10.24 -18.21 -5.68
C TYR A 276 10.31 -16.93 -6.55
N ILE A 277 9.55 -16.85 -7.65
CA ILE A 277 9.55 -15.65 -8.52
C ILE A 277 9.09 -14.41 -7.71
N GLY A 278 8.12 -14.57 -6.82
CA GLY A 278 7.69 -13.50 -5.91
C GLY A 278 8.82 -12.99 -5.00
N MET A 279 9.70 -13.89 -4.54
CA MET A 279 10.88 -13.54 -3.72
C MET A 279 11.92 -12.78 -4.55
N ILE A 280 12.15 -13.18 -5.80
CA ILE A 280 13.01 -12.44 -6.75
C ILE A 280 12.47 -11.01 -6.91
N GLY A 281 11.16 -10.85 -7.04
CA GLY A 281 10.50 -9.54 -7.05
C GLY A 281 10.78 -8.72 -5.79
N GLY A 282 10.67 -9.32 -4.61
CA GLY A 282 10.98 -8.66 -3.33
C GLY A 282 12.43 -8.17 -3.24
N ILE A 283 13.39 -8.98 -3.67
CA ILE A 283 14.81 -8.60 -3.77
C ILE A 283 14.97 -7.42 -4.75
N GLY A 284 14.32 -7.50 -5.92
CA GLY A 284 14.31 -6.43 -6.90
C GLY A 284 13.76 -5.10 -6.36
N VAL A 285 12.70 -5.15 -5.55
CA VAL A 285 12.19 -3.96 -4.83
C VAL A 285 13.24 -3.41 -3.88
N GLY A 286 13.93 -4.26 -3.13
CA GLY A 286 15.02 -3.87 -2.22
C GLY A 286 16.15 -3.12 -2.93
N TYR A 287 16.48 -3.52 -4.13
CA TYR A 287 17.45 -2.83 -4.98
C TYR A 287 16.90 -1.61 -5.71
N SER A 288 15.58 -1.40 -5.73
CA SER A 288 14.97 -0.31 -6.48
C SER A 288 15.03 1.00 -5.71
N ALA A 289 15.73 2.00 -6.24
CA ALA A 289 15.79 3.34 -5.67
C ALA A 289 14.59 4.21 -6.05
N GLY A 290 13.90 3.89 -7.15
CA GLY A 290 12.81 4.70 -7.69
C GLY A 290 11.50 3.93 -7.82
N TYR A 291 10.38 4.69 -7.78
CA TYR A 291 9.03 4.18 -7.89
C TYR A 291 8.78 3.29 -9.13
N ALA A 292 9.39 3.66 -10.25
CA ALA A 292 9.24 2.93 -11.52
C ALA A 292 9.64 1.46 -11.39
N TRP A 293 10.89 1.19 -10.97
CA TRP A 293 11.38 -0.18 -10.79
C TRP A 293 10.71 -0.92 -9.63
N GLN A 294 10.35 -0.20 -8.54
CA GLN A 294 9.52 -0.79 -7.48
C GLN A 294 8.19 -1.31 -8.04
N THR A 295 7.56 -0.55 -8.96
CA THR A 295 6.32 -0.99 -9.62
C THR A 295 6.54 -2.25 -10.45
N ALA A 296 7.63 -2.33 -11.21
CA ALA A 296 7.94 -3.51 -12.02
C ALA A 296 8.11 -4.76 -11.14
N PHE A 297 8.95 -4.69 -10.12
CA PHE A 297 9.24 -5.85 -9.26
C PHE A 297 8.09 -6.24 -8.33
N ASN A 298 7.27 -5.29 -7.86
CA ASN A 298 6.05 -5.59 -7.09
C ASN A 298 5.02 -6.41 -7.90
N THR A 299 5.12 -6.41 -9.21
CA THR A 299 4.27 -7.20 -10.10
C THR A 299 4.53 -8.71 -9.93
N PHE A 300 5.76 -9.10 -9.63
CA PHE A 300 6.17 -10.51 -9.52
C PHE A 300 5.40 -11.26 -8.42
N GLY A 301 5.33 -10.69 -7.22
CA GLY A 301 4.60 -11.32 -6.12
C GLY A 301 3.10 -11.48 -6.41
N ALA A 302 2.49 -10.47 -7.03
CA ALA A 302 1.08 -10.53 -7.41
C ALA A 302 0.81 -11.58 -8.50
N LEU A 303 1.69 -11.67 -9.52
CA LEU A 303 1.56 -12.63 -10.61
C LEU A 303 1.91 -14.05 -10.19
N SER A 304 2.88 -14.26 -9.29
CA SER A 304 3.20 -15.60 -8.77
C SER A 304 1.96 -16.28 -8.16
N ILE A 305 1.16 -15.52 -7.38
CA ILE A 305 -0.07 -16.04 -6.78
C ILE A 305 -1.16 -16.20 -7.86
N ALA A 306 -1.36 -15.19 -8.69
CA ALA A 306 -2.45 -15.16 -9.65
C ALA A 306 -2.28 -16.19 -10.78
N SER A 307 -1.04 -16.45 -11.20
CA SER A 307 -0.76 -17.46 -12.23
C SER A 307 -1.14 -18.88 -11.81
N GLY A 308 -0.98 -19.19 -10.52
CA GLY A 308 -1.45 -20.46 -9.96
C GLY A 308 -2.97 -20.60 -9.89
N LEU A 309 -3.70 -19.48 -9.80
CA LEU A 309 -5.17 -19.46 -9.68
C LEU A 309 -5.89 -19.38 -11.03
N PHE A 310 -5.34 -18.61 -11.96
CA PHE A 310 -6.04 -18.24 -13.20
C PHE A 310 -5.29 -18.67 -14.47
N GLY A 311 -4.09 -19.21 -14.32
CA GLY A 311 -3.15 -19.40 -15.43
C GLY A 311 -2.38 -18.11 -15.76
N MET A 312 -1.13 -18.27 -16.21
CA MET A 312 -0.21 -17.15 -16.44
C MET A 312 -0.72 -16.14 -17.48
N PRO A 313 -1.22 -16.52 -18.67
CA PRO A 313 -1.63 -15.55 -19.68
C PRO A 313 -2.76 -14.62 -19.20
N TYR A 314 -3.78 -15.20 -18.56
CA TYR A 314 -4.91 -14.43 -18.04
C TYR A 314 -4.50 -13.55 -16.86
N ALA A 315 -3.67 -14.05 -15.94
CA ALA A 315 -3.16 -13.28 -14.81
C ALA A 315 -2.36 -12.05 -15.28
N VAL A 316 -1.53 -12.21 -16.31
CA VAL A 316 -0.73 -11.12 -16.91
C VAL A 316 -1.63 -10.09 -17.57
N ALA A 317 -2.58 -10.52 -18.43
CA ALA A 317 -3.51 -9.62 -19.09
C ALA A 317 -4.35 -8.82 -18.10
N LEU A 318 -4.89 -9.50 -17.08
CA LEU A 318 -5.66 -8.87 -15.99
C LEU A 318 -4.81 -7.88 -15.20
N ARG A 319 -3.55 -8.23 -14.90
CA ARG A 319 -2.64 -7.35 -14.15
C ARG A 319 -2.32 -6.07 -14.92
N ILE A 320 -2.01 -6.19 -16.21
CA ILE A 320 -1.76 -5.03 -17.08
C ILE A 320 -3.02 -4.19 -17.18
N GLY A 321 -4.16 -4.80 -17.53
CA GLY A 321 -5.44 -4.11 -17.70
C GLY A 321 -5.85 -3.34 -16.44
N ALA A 322 -5.85 -3.99 -15.28
CA ALA A 322 -6.22 -3.34 -14.01
C ALA A 322 -5.30 -2.18 -13.63
N ASN A 323 -3.98 -2.31 -13.85
CA ASN A 323 -3.04 -1.23 -13.50
C ASN A 323 -3.10 -0.07 -14.48
N VAL A 324 -3.21 -0.32 -15.79
CA VAL A 324 -3.39 0.73 -16.80
C VAL A 324 -4.73 1.45 -16.60
N PHE A 325 -5.81 0.68 -16.40
CA PHE A 325 -7.12 1.24 -16.09
C PHE A 325 -7.07 2.11 -14.83
N GLY A 326 -6.57 1.61 -13.71
CA GLY A 326 -6.52 2.36 -12.46
C GLY A 326 -5.70 3.66 -12.57
N ALA A 327 -4.58 3.63 -13.29
CA ALA A 327 -3.76 4.81 -13.55
C ALA A 327 -4.49 5.84 -14.44
N ALA A 328 -5.06 5.41 -15.57
CA ALA A 328 -5.79 6.26 -16.51
C ALA A 328 -7.06 6.84 -15.88
N TYR A 329 -7.83 6.01 -15.17
CA TYR A 329 -9.03 6.40 -14.44
C TYR A 329 -8.74 7.49 -13.40
N THR A 330 -7.68 7.32 -12.61
CA THR A 330 -7.25 8.32 -11.63
C THR A 330 -6.92 9.65 -12.31
N MET A 331 -6.23 9.63 -13.44
CA MET A 331 -5.92 10.84 -14.20
C MET A 331 -7.18 11.53 -14.74
N ALA A 332 -8.16 10.76 -15.22
CA ALA A 332 -9.46 11.29 -15.64
C ALA A 332 -10.19 11.95 -14.46
N CYS A 333 -10.29 11.26 -13.33
CA CYS A 333 -10.91 11.78 -12.11
C CYS A 333 -10.22 13.05 -11.60
N ASN A 334 -8.89 13.11 -11.61
CA ASN A 334 -8.13 14.29 -11.19
C ASN A 334 -8.42 15.54 -12.06
N LYS A 335 -8.83 15.35 -13.33
CA LYS A 335 -9.23 16.46 -14.23
C LYS A 335 -10.71 16.83 -14.07
N ILE A 336 -11.58 15.83 -13.88
CA ILE A 336 -13.03 16.01 -13.90
C ILE A 336 -13.57 16.49 -12.56
N LEU A 337 -13.16 15.87 -11.44
CA LEU A 337 -13.71 16.17 -10.12
C LEU A 337 -13.54 17.65 -9.69
N PRO A 338 -12.39 18.29 -9.86
CA PRO A 338 -12.24 19.70 -9.53
C PRO A 338 -13.13 20.62 -10.39
N ARG A 339 -13.33 20.29 -11.67
CA ARG A 339 -14.20 21.05 -12.57
C ARG A 339 -15.66 20.95 -12.15
N LEU A 340 -16.10 19.74 -11.78
CA LEU A 340 -17.46 19.53 -11.25
C LEU A 340 -17.66 20.32 -9.96
N ALA A 341 -16.71 20.27 -9.03
CA ALA A 341 -16.78 21.03 -7.79
C ALA A 341 -16.91 22.53 -8.03
N ALA A 342 -16.12 23.10 -8.95
CA ALA A 342 -16.22 24.52 -9.31
C ALA A 342 -17.60 24.90 -9.90
N VAL A 343 -18.18 24.06 -10.76
CA VAL A 343 -19.51 24.29 -11.32
C VAL A 343 -20.59 24.25 -10.23
N PHE A 344 -20.48 23.34 -9.26
CA PHE A 344 -21.41 23.29 -8.14
C PHE A 344 -21.29 24.50 -7.20
N GLU A 345 -20.09 24.98 -6.94
CA GLU A 345 -19.85 26.19 -6.16
C GLU A 345 -20.47 27.41 -6.84
N GLN A 346 -20.23 27.62 -8.13
CA GLN A 346 -20.84 28.73 -8.91
C GLN A 346 -22.36 28.68 -8.91
N ARG A 347 -22.96 27.51 -9.08
CA ARG A 347 -24.45 27.36 -9.02
C ARG A 347 -24.99 27.68 -7.63
N ARG A 348 -24.27 27.33 -6.58
CA ARG A 348 -24.69 27.62 -5.21
C ARG A 348 -24.67 29.12 -4.92
N GLU A 349 -23.68 29.84 -5.42
CA GLU A 349 -23.59 31.30 -5.32
C GLU A 349 -24.76 31.98 -6.05
N GLN A 350 -25.07 31.53 -7.29
CA GLN A 350 -26.21 32.07 -8.07
C GLN A 350 -27.60 31.82 -7.45
N VAL A 351 -27.77 30.77 -6.62
CA VAL A 351 -29.05 30.47 -5.95
C VAL A 351 -29.17 31.21 -4.62
N SER A 352 -28.04 31.72 -4.06
CA SER A 352 -28.00 32.48 -2.81
C SER A 352 -28.10 33.99 -3.01
N GLU A 353 -28.01 34.48 -4.24
CA GLU A 353 -28.39 35.84 -4.68
C GLU A 353 -29.89 35.91 -5.12
#